data_95523c7a5e234262af68c5aecf240bae
#
_entry.id   95523c7a5e234262af68c5aecf240bae
#
_cell.length_a   1.000
_cell.length_b   1.000
_cell.length_c   1.000
_cell.angle_alpha   90.00
_cell.angle_beta   90.00
_cell.angle_gamma   90.00
#
_symmetry.space_group_name_H-M   'P 1'
#
loop_
_entity.id
_entity.type
_entity.pdbx_description
1 polymer ?
#
loop_
_entity_poly.entity_id
_entity_poly.type
_entity_poly.pdbx_seq_one_letter_code
_entity_poly.pdbx_strand_id
1 'polypeptide(L)'
;MLIIHLLAGNDLPRHLKGTSIFFPAEAICNSSQLRRAVFWLHLRQEIYNAYLYQRSVIIDLSNCNFESENDSWNDDMWFHQTLYNTAQVSQWAFGEEASHTRWSELCKMVDMWESRRPTSFNPIYFRIRDPQNGKYFPEICYVTDEHVAAAHFFYMAKLLLTTHDPNLPRIGPRMKSATLAMQETALSYVRTLVGIAVCNKFLPARFTASLAIIICDSWFTDRREQVALLDFMRDTSRCNGWPRQDAERALVEQWGWKEE
;
A
#
# COMPACT_ATOMS: atom_id res chain seq x y z
N MET A 1 4.30 -14.68 -8.58
CA MET A 1 3.07 -14.61 -9.38
C MET A 1 1.96 -15.54 -8.89
N LEU A 2 2.27 -16.76 -8.45
CA LEU A 2 1.26 -17.74 -7.97
C LEU A 2 0.55 -17.30 -6.67
N ILE A 3 1.28 -16.72 -5.72
CA ILE A 3 0.77 -16.31 -4.39
C ILE A 3 -0.32 -15.24 -4.50
N ILE A 4 -0.19 -14.34 -5.45
CA ILE A 4 -1.09 -13.21 -5.67
C ILE A 4 -2.49 -13.69 -6.09
N HIS A 5 -2.57 -14.72 -6.94
CA HIS A 5 -3.84 -15.32 -7.36
C HIS A 5 -4.60 -16.04 -6.23
N LEU A 6 -3.90 -16.50 -5.21
CA LEU A 6 -4.49 -17.23 -4.08
C LEU A 6 -5.20 -16.30 -3.07
N LEU A 7 -4.87 -15.01 -3.06
CA LEU A 7 -5.52 -14.02 -2.20
C LEU A 7 -6.84 -13.49 -2.76
N ALA A 8 -7.05 -13.62 -4.07
CA ALA A 8 -8.24 -13.16 -4.75
C ALA A 8 -9.21 -14.31 -4.94
N GLY A 9 -10.27 -14.34 -4.17
CA GLY A 9 -11.41 -15.20 -4.50
C GLY A 9 -11.88 -14.91 -5.95
N ASN A 10 -12.28 -15.94 -6.68
CA ASN A 10 -12.56 -15.91 -8.13
C ASN A 10 -13.64 -14.90 -8.59
N ASP A 11 -14.39 -14.25 -7.69
CA ASP A 11 -15.54 -13.40 -8.02
C ASP A 11 -15.30 -11.88 -7.92
N LEU A 12 -14.24 -11.43 -7.21
CA LEU A 12 -13.98 -9.99 -6.99
C LEU A 12 -13.81 -9.16 -8.28
N PRO A 13 -13.13 -9.64 -9.34
CA PRO A 13 -12.92 -8.85 -10.56
C PRO A 13 -14.20 -8.54 -11.35
N ARG A 14 -15.25 -9.39 -11.24
CA ARG A 14 -16.51 -9.21 -11.99
C ARG A 14 -17.38 -8.11 -11.38
N HIS A 15 -17.43 -8.02 -10.06
CA HIS A 15 -18.23 -7.00 -9.37
C HIS A 15 -17.67 -5.58 -9.57
N LEU A 16 -16.34 -5.44 -9.65
CA LEU A 16 -15.68 -4.15 -9.82
C LEU A 16 -15.78 -3.58 -11.24
N LYS A 17 -15.81 -4.45 -12.26
CA LYS A 17 -16.08 -4.00 -13.64
C LYS A 17 -17.50 -3.42 -13.78
N GLY A 18 -18.48 -3.92 -13.03
CA GLY A 18 -19.82 -3.37 -13.01
C GLY A 18 -19.88 -1.96 -12.42
N THR A 19 -19.14 -1.68 -11.34
CA THR A 19 -19.17 -0.36 -10.69
C THR A 19 -18.53 0.74 -11.54
N SER A 20 -17.46 0.47 -12.30
CA SER A 20 -16.82 1.45 -13.18
C SER A 20 -17.73 1.93 -14.30
N ILE A 21 -18.71 1.10 -14.73
CA ILE A 21 -19.70 1.47 -15.76
C ILE A 21 -20.77 2.43 -15.19
N PHE A 22 -21.13 2.26 -13.91
CA PHE A 22 -22.20 3.04 -13.29
C PHE A 22 -21.72 4.37 -12.68
N PHE A 23 -20.42 4.55 -12.46
CA PHE A 23 -19.86 5.73 -11.83
C PHE A 23 -18.69 6.31 -12.63
N PRO A 24 -18.97 6.97 -13.78
CA PRO A 24 -17.92 7.68 -14.51
C PRO A 24 -17.40 8.85 -13.66
N ALA A 25 -16.08 9.07 -13.67
CA ALA A 25 -15.40 10.10 -12.90
C ALA A 25 -15.94 11.53 -13.15
N GLU A 26 -16.46 11.78 -14.34
CA GLU A 26 -17.06 13.06 -14.74
C GLU A 26 -18.25 13.51 -13.86
N ALA A 27 -18.93 12.56 -13.21
CA ALA A 27 -20.10 12.85 -12.37
C ALA A 27 -19.76 13.27 -10.94
N ILE A 28 -18.47 13.30 -10.52
CA ILE A 28 -18.09 13.34 -9.12
C ILE A 28 -18.01 14.75 -8.56
N CYS A 29 -17.42 15.70 -9.29
CA CYS A 29 -17.21 17.07 -8.80
C CYS A 29 -18.52 17.82 -8.49
N ASN A 30 -19.62 17.52 -9.21
CA ASN A 30 -20.94 18.14 -9.01
C ASN A 30 -21.98 17.15 -8.45
N SER A 31 -21.57 16.03 -7.87
CA SER A 31 -22.49 14.97 -7.48
C SER A 31 -22.89 15.04 -6.00
N SER A 32 -23.98 14.32 -5.66
CA SER A 32 -24.43 14.17 -4.27
C SER A 32 -23.31 13.54 -3.40
N GLN A 33 -23.35 13.82 -2.09
CA GLN A 33 -22.41 13.23 -1.11
C GLN A 33 -22.30 11.72 -1.24
N LEU A 34 -23.41 11.03 -1.52
CA LEU A 34 -23.42 9.58 -1.70
C LEU A 34 -22.57 9.14 -2.89
N ARG A 35 -22.67 9.82 -4.04
CA ARG A 35 -21.85 9.48 -5.22
C ARG A 35 -20.37 9.68 -4.96
N ARG A 36 -19.98 10.75 -4.26
CA ARG A 36 -18.58 10.99 -3.86
C ARG A 36 -18.08 9.88 -2.94
N ALA A 37 -18.87 9.50 -1.93
CA ALA A 37 -18.50 8.43 -1.00
C ALA A 37 -18.30 7.08 -1.73
N VAL A 38 -19.21 6.74 -2.66
CA VAL A 38 -19.10 5.52 -3.48
C VAL A 38 -17.85 5.55 -4.35
N PHE A 39 -17.53 6.69 -4.96
CA PHE A 39 -16.31 6.83 -5.77
C PHE A 39 -15.05 6.57 -4.95
N TRP A 40 -14.89 7.22 -3.80
CA TRP A 40 -13.71 7.04 -2.96
C TRP A 40 -13.59 5.61 -2.43
N LEU A 41 -14.71 4.98 -2.09
CA LEU A 41 -14.73 3.57 -1.74
C LEU A 41 -14.28 2.69 -2.90
N HIS A 42 -14.77 2.96 -4.11
CA HIS A 42 -14.40 2.25 -5.33
C HIS A 42 -12.92 2.44 -5.68
N LEU A 43 -12.42 3.69 -5.62
CA LEU A 43 -11.01 3.98 -5.86
C LEU A 43 -10.09 3.25 -4.87
N ARG A 44 -10.45 3.24 -3.59
CA ARG A 44 -9.71 2.48 -2.57
C ARG A 44 -9.65 0.99 -2.90
N GLN A 45 -10.77 0.40 -3.31
CA GLN A 45 -10.84 -1.00 -3.69
C GLN A 45 -10.05 -1.29 -4.97
N GLU A 46 -10.08 -0.37 -5.92
CA GLU A 46 -9.35 -0.51 -7.19
C GLU A 46 -7.83 -0.40 -6.99
N ILE A 47 -7.36 0.50 -6.12
CA ILE A 47 -5.95 0.55 -5.71
C ILE A 47 -5.53 -0.79 -5.12
N TYR A 48 -6.33 -1.34 -4.19
CA TYR A 48 -6.05 -2.64 -3.60
C TYR A 48 -5.91 -3.74 -4.66
N ASN A 49 -6.81 -3.77 -5.65
CA ASN A 49 -6.74 -4.72 -6.76
C ASN A 49 -5.56 -4.47 -7.70
N ALA A 50 -5.19 -3.21 -7.92
CA ALA A 50 -4.01 -2.87 -8.71
C ALA A 50 -2.74 -3.49 -8.12
N TYR A 51 -2.57 -3.40 -6.81
CA TYR A 51 -1.47 -4.04 -6.10
C TYR A 51 -1.56 -5.56 -6.12
N LEU A 52 -2.75 -6.11 -5.87
CA LEU A 52 -2.99 -7.55 -5.82
C LEU A 52 -2.70 -8.24 -7.15
N TYR A 53 -3.15 -7.63 -8.24
CA TYR A 53 -3.01 -8.19 -9.59
C TYR A 53 -1.84 -7.60 -10.39
N GLN A 54 -1.08 -6.67 -9.80
CA GLN A 54 0.02 -5.94 -10.43
C GLN A 54 -0.40 -5.36 -11.81
N ARG A 55 -1.54 -4.69 -11.81
CA ARG A 55 -2.13 -4.04 -12.98
C ARG A 55 -2.45 -2.58 -12.71
N SER A 56 -2.48 -1.79 -13.77
CA SER A 56 -2.87 -0.38 -13.68
C SER A 56 -4.27 -0.21 -13.10
N VAL A 57 -4.49 0.86 -12.33
CA VAL A 57 -5.81 1.33 -11.88
C VAL A 57 -6.63 1.70 -13.11
N ILE A 58 -7.86 1.15 -13.23
CA ILE A 58 -8.71 1.31 -14.41
C ILE A 58 -9.50 2.63 -14.37
N ILE A 59 -9.70 3.20 -13.16
CA ILE A 59 -10.49 4.42 -12.97
C ILE A 59 -9.77 5.60 -13.65
N ASP A 60 -10.49 6.33 -14.47
CA ASP A 60 -10.00 7.58 -15.03
C ASP A 60 -9.95 8.65 -13.94
N LEU A 61 -8.74 9.15 -13.67
CA LEU A 61 -8.46 10.15 -12.66
C LEU A 61 -8.37 11.59 -13.20
N SER A 62 -8.52 11.79 -14.51
CA SER A 62 -8.33 13.09 -15.17
C SER A 62 -9.27 14.18 -14.67
N ASN A 63 -10.46 13.77 -14.20
CA ASN A 63 -11.48 14.69 -13.69
C ASN A 63 -11.45 14.85 -12.16
N CYS A 64 -10.50 14.21 -11.48
CA CYS A 64 -10.28 14.41 -10.05
C CYS A 64 -9.37 15.63 -9.84
N ASN A 65 -9.94 16.83 -9.85
CA ASN A 65 -9.21 18.04 -9.51
C ASN A 65 -9.21 18.24 -8.00
N PHE A 66 -8.08 17.99 -7.36
CA PHE A 66 -7.79 18.57 -6.08
C PHE A 66 -7.26 19.98 -6.35
N GLU A 67 -8.13 20.98 -6.26
CA GLU A 67 -7.72 22.38 -6.32
C GLU A 67 -6.70 22.62 -5.23
N SER A 68 -5.53 23.03 -5.66
CA SER A 68 -4.26 22.81 -5.00
C SER A 68 -3.93 23.72 -3.82
N GLU A 69 -4.77 24.59 -3.34
CA GLU A 69 -4.39 25.53 -2.29
C GLU A 69 -5.56 25.91 -1.37
N ASN A 70 -6.03 24.94 -0.58
CA ASN A 70 -6.99 25.31 0.45
C ASN A 70 -6.45 24.98 1.84
N ASP A 71 -6.03 26.02 2.57
CA ASP A 71 -5.80 25.98 4.02
C ASP A 71 -7.03 25.52 4.82
N SER A 72 -8.17 25.30 4.13
CA SER A 72 -9.45 24.87 4.69
C SER A 72 -9.73 23.35 4.54
N TRP A 73 -8.75 22.54 4.08
CA TRP A 73 -8.96 21.10 3.95
C TRP A 73 -9.10 20.45 5.33
N ASN A 74 -10.16 19.64 5.49
CA ASN A 74 -10.33 18.76 6.63
C ASN A 74 -9.53 17.46 6.42
N ASP A 75 -9.44 16.63 7.47
CA ASP A 75 -8.68 15.36 7.43
C ASP A 75 -9.20 14.41 6.35
N ASP A 76 -10.51 14.41 6.06
CA ASP A 76 -11.10 13.62 4.98
C ASP A 76 -10.56 14.00 3.59
N MET A 77 -10.38 15.29 3.31
CA MET A 77 -9.78 15.76 2.05
C MET A 77 -8.31 15.36 1.94
N TRP A 78 -7.54 15.43 3.02
CA TRP A 78 -6.16 14.97 3.07
C TRP A 78 -6.04 13.47 2.87
N PHE A 79 -6.97 12.69 3.41
CA PHE A 79 -7.04 11.25 3.15
C PHE A 79 -7.37 10.96 1.68
N HIS A 80 -8.36 11.63 1.09
CA HIS A 80 -8.72 11.49 -0.32
C HIS A 80 -7.55 11.85 -1.26
N GLN A 81 -6.78 12.89 -0.92
CA GLN A 81 -5.56 13.25 -1.64
C GLN A 81 -4.55 12.10 -1.64
N THR A 82 -4.40 11.40 -0.50
CA THR A 82 -3.49 10.25 -0.43
C THR A 82 -3.96 9.10 -1.32
N LEU A 83 -5.25 8.81 -1.35
CA LEU A 83 -5.83 7.82 -2.27
C LEU A 83 -5.55 8.17 -3.72
N TYR A 84 -5.80 9.43 -4.09
CA TYR A 84 -5.53 9.92 -5.45
C TYR A 84 -4.06 9.80 -5.84
N ASN A 85 -3.15 10.23 -4.95
CA ASN A 85 -1.72 10.10 -5.17
C ASN A 85 -1.29 8.64 -5.38
N THR A 86 -1.80 7.74 -4.52
CA THR A 86 -1.50 6.30 -4.60
C THR A 86 -2.05 5.67 -5.89
N ALA A 87 -3.24 6.09 -6.32
CA ALA A 87 -3.81 5.63 -7.58
C ALA A 87 -2.96 6.05 -8.78
N GLN A 88 -2.49 7.31 -8.83
CA GLN A 88 -1.60 7.79 -9.88
C GLN A 88 -0.26 7.05 -9.91
N VAL A 89 0.32 6.79 -8.72
CA VAL A 89 1.54 5.99 -8.60
C VAL A 89 1.30 4.57 -9.12
N SER A 90 0.15 3.96 -8.79
CA SER A 90 -0.21 2.60 -9.27
C SER A 90 -0.44 2.58 -10.78
N GLN A 91 -1.09 3.62 -11.35
CA GLN A 91 -1.27 3.75 -12.80
C GLN A 91 0.08 3.81 -13.53
N TRP A 92 1.02 4.55 -12.98
CA TRP A 92 2.36 4.67 -13.56
C TRP A 92 3.17 3.39 -13.37
N ALA A 93 3.21 2.81 -12.17
CA ALA A 93 4.06 1.66 -11.85
C ALA A 93 3.66 0.39 -12.61
N PHE A 94 2.37 0.22 -12.85
CA PHE A 94 1.80 -0.95 -13.55
C PHE A 94 1.30 -0.62 -14.96
N GLY A 95 1.52 0.60 -15.44
CA GLY A 95 1.20 1.04 -16.80
C GLY A 95 2.29 0.67 -17.81
N GLU A 96 1.99 0.89 -19.09
CA GLU A 96 2.91 0.57 -20.19
C GLU A 96 4.04 1.61 -20.34
N GLU A 97 3.83 2.85 -19.87
CA GLU A 97 4.76 3.96 -20.00
C GLU A 97 5.45 4.32 -18.69
N ALA A 98 6.57 3.68 -18.40
CA ALA A 98 7.44 4.02 -17.25
C ALA A 98 8.33 5.23 -17.55
N SER A 99 7.76 6.43 -17.66
CA SER A 99 8.51 7.66 -17.88
C SER A 99 9.29 8.09 -16.63
N HIS A 100 10.57 8.40 -16.82
CA HIS A 100 11.46 8.98 -15.80
C HIS A 100 10.94 10.32 -15.24
N THR A 101 10.46 11.18 -16.14
CA THR A 101 9.89 12.48 -15.77
C THR A 101 8.67 12.28 -14.88
N ARG A 102 7.79 11.37 -15.27
CA ARG A 102 6.59 11.09 -14.50
C ARG A 102 6.90 10.50 -13.11
N TRP A 103 7.88 9.62 -13.02
CA TRP A 103 8.36 9.13 -11.73
C TRP A 103 8.80 10.27 -10.79
N SER A 104 9.61 11.21 -11.31
CA SER A 104 10.08 12.36 -10.51
C SER A 104 8.93 13.27 -10.05
N GLU A 105 7.92 13.49 -10.90
CA GLU A 105 6.70 14.24 -10.53
C GLU A 105 5.92 13.55 -9.43
N LEU A 106 5.73 12.23 -9.55
CA LEU A 106 5.02 11.42 -8.56
C LEU A 106 5.75 11.40 -7.21
N CYS A 107 7.07 11.28 -7.21
CA CYS A 107 7.87 11.41 -5.99
C CYS A 107 7.62 12.76 -5.31
N LYS A 108 7.72 13.86 -6.06
CA LYS A 108 7.46 15.21 -5.53
C LYS A 108 6.04 15.36 -4.98
N MET A 109 5.05 14.79 -5.67
CA MET A 109 3.65 14.85 -5.25
C MET A 109 3.44 14.12 -3.91
N VAL A 110 4.00 12.92 -3.76
CA VAL A 110 3.91 12.14 -2.51
C VAL A 110 4.68 12.81 -1.37
N ASP A 111 5.88 13.32 -1.63
CA ASP A 111 6.70 14.03 -0.63
C ASP A 111 6.05 15.35 -0.21
N MET A 112 5.39 16.04 -1.14
CA MET A 112 4.65 17.27 -0.86
C MET A 112 3.45 17.01 0.06
N TRP A 113 2.71 15.92 -0.14
CA TRP A 113 1.64 15.52 0.78
C TRP A 113 2.20 15.29 2.19
N GLU A 114 3.30 14.55 2.33
CA GLU A 114 3.93 14.29 3.63
C GLU A 114 4.35 15.57 4.35
N SER A 115 4.93 16.53 3.61
CA SER A 115 5.43 17.78 4.18
C SER A 115 4.34 18.78 4.56
N ARG A 116 3.18 18.73 3.89
CA ARG A 116 2.09 19.70 4.05
C ARG A 116 0.92 19.19 4.90
N ARG A 117 0.81 17.86 5.08
CA ARG A 117 -0.31 17.27 5.84
C ARG A 117 -0.42 17.88 7.25
N PRO A 118 -1.64 18.03 7.79
CA PRO A 118 -1.86 18.53 9.13
C PRO A 118 -1.17 17.69 10.21
N THR A 119 -0.89 18.29 11.34
CA THR A 119 -0.32 17.59 12.49
C THR A 119 -1.23 16.52 13.07
N SER A 120 -2.54 16.55 12.78
CA SER A 120 -3.50 15.47 13.08
C SER A 120 -3.07 14.11 12.48
N PHE A 121 -2.38 14.10 11.34
CA PHE A 121 -1.82 12.90 10.72
C PHE A 121 -0.50 12.44 11.35
N ASN A 122 0.01 13.10 12.38
CA ASN A 122 1.15 12.59 13.11
C ASN A 122 0.68 11.47 14.05
N PRO A 123 1.48 10.40 14.21
CA PRO A 123 1.15 9.37 15.18
C PRO A 123 1.16 9.95 16.60
N ILE A 124 0.18 9.54 17.41
CA ILE A 124 0.10 9.91 18.83
C ILE A 124 1.07 9.12 19.69
N TYR A 125 1.55 7.99 19.18
CA TYR A 125 2.58 7.18 19.78
C TYR A 125 3.48 6.59 18.71
N PHE A 126 4.78 6.65 18.92
CA PHE A 126 5.79 6.08 18.04
C PHE A 126 6.93 5.48 18.87
N ARG A 127 7.25 4.21 18.59
CA ARG A 127 8.44 3.54 19.10
C ARG A 127 9.11 2.78 17.98
N ILE A 128 10.41 2.95 17.82
CA ILE A 128 11.20 2.21 16.83
C ILE A 128 11.20 0.71 17.13
N ARG A 129 11.41 -0.10 16.10
CA ARG A 129 11.61 -1.55 16.26
C ARG A 129 12.85 -1.88 17.07
N ASP A 130 12.81 -2.98 17.80
CA ASP A 130 13.92 -3.54 18.56
C ASP A 130 13.99 -5.07 18.35
N PRO A 131 14.60 -5.51 17.22
CA PRO A 131 14.65 -6.94 16.86
C PRO A 131 15.41 -7.78 17.88
N GLN A 132 16.37 -7.20 18.63
CA GLN A 132 17.12 -7.92 19.67
C GLN A 132 16.22 -8.37 20.82
N ASN A 133 15.17 -7.59 21.11
CA ASN A 133 14.15 -7.89 22.10
C ASN A 133 12.83 -8.43 21.50
N GLY A 134 12.87 -8.96 20.28
CA GLY A 134 11.71 -9.56 19.61
C GLY A 134 10.68 -8.56 19.05
N LYS A 135 11.02 -7.26 19.00
CA LYS A 135 10.17 -6.21 18.43
C LYS A 135 10.55 -5.94 16.98
N TYR A 136 10.08 -6.78 16.08
CA TYR A 136 10.46 -6.71 14.66
C TYR A 136 9.84 -5.53 13.91
N PHE A 137 8.69 -5.03 14.39
CA PHE A 137 7.95 -3.92 13.78
C PHE A 137 7.93 -2.71 14.71
N PRO A 138 7.89 -1.47 14.16
CA PRO A 138 7.70 -0.28 14.97
C PRO A 138 6.29 -0.28 15.60
N GLU A 139 6.12 0.38 16.72
CA GLU A 139 4.81 0.59 17.33
C GLU A 139 4.33 2.00 16.95
N ILE A 140 3.24 2.09 16.17
CA ILE A 140 2.75 3.35 15.62
C ILE A 140 1.24 3.42 15.79
N CYS A 141 0.75 4.37 16.60
CA CYS A 141 -0.68 4.56 16.86
C CYS A 141 -1.15 5.91 16.30
N TYR A 142 -2.32 5.91 15.70
CA TYR A 142 -3.01 7.10 15.21
C TYR A 142 -4.32 7.33 15.95
N VAL A 143 -4.89 8.54 15.80
CA VAL A 143 -6.12 8.92 16.50
C VAL A 143 -7.36 8.32 15.83
N THR A 144 -7.41 8.31 14.50
CA THR A 144 -8.58 7.87 13.73
C THR A 144 -8.22 6.85 12.66
N ASP A 145 -9.23 6.14 12.17
CA ASP A 145 -9.10 5.17 11.08
C ASP A 145 -8.70 5.83 9.77
N GLU A 146 -9.08 7.08 9.53
CA GLU A 146 -8.68 7.87 8.36
C GLU A 146 -7.17 8.13 8.36
N HIS A 147 -6.60 8.48 9.52
CA HIS A 147 -5.15 8.68 9.64
C HIS A 147 -4.38 7.37 9.42
N VAL A 148 -4.90 6.25 9.95
CA VAL A 148 -4.33 4.91 9.69
C VAL A 148 -4.37 4.59 8.21
N ALA A 149 -5.52 4.79 7.55
CA ALA A 149 -5.69 4.52 6.15
C ALA A 149 -4.78 5.39 5.27
N ALA A 150 -4.71 6.70 5.55
CA ALA A 150 -3.83 7.62 4.83
C ALA A 150 -2.37 7.21 4.95
N ALA A 151 -1.89 6.87 6.15
CA ALA A 151 -0.53 6.38 6.35
C ALA A 151 -0.27 5.10 5.54
N HIS A 152 -1.22 4.15 5.50
CA HIS A 152 -1.09 2.93 4.71
C HIS A 152 -0.96 3.23 3.22
N PHE A 153 -1.84 4.04 2.64
CA PHE A 153 -1.77 4.38 1.22
C PHE A 153 -0.51 5.18 0.88
N PHE A 154 -0.09 6.08 1.77
CA PHE A 154 1.18 6.80 1.62
C PHE A 154 2.38 5.82 1.53
N TYR A 155 2.52 4.89 2.49
CA TYR A 155 3.63 3.94 2.47
C TYR A 155 3.53 2.93 1.32
N MET A 156 2.33 2.58 0.86
CA MET A 156 2.17 1.79 -0.35
C MET A 156 2.65 2.55 -1.60
N ALA A 157 2.32 3.84 -1.73
CA ALA A 157 2.84 4.67 -2.82
C ALA A 157 4.38 4.77 -2.77
N LYS A 158 4.96 5.01 -1.58
CA LYS A 158 6.43 5.02 -1.39
C LYS A 158 7.06 3.68 -1.76
N LEU A 159 6.41 2.57 -1.42
CA LEU A 159 6.89 1.23 -1.77
C LEU A 159 6.98 1.05 -3.29
N LEU A 160 5.93 1.39 -4.06
CA LEU A 160 5.95 1.30 -5.51
C LEU A 160 6.98 2.22 -6.14
N LEU A 161 7.06 3.49 -5.70
CA LEU A 161 8.04 4.44 -6.22
C LEU A 161 9.48 3.98 -5.98
N THR A 162 9.74 3.33 -4.84
CA THR A 162 11.07 2.79 -4.50
C THR A 162 11.41 1.56 -5.32
N THR A 163 10.46 0.62 -5.48
CA THR A 163 10.70 -0.63 -6.20
C THR A 163 10.75 -0.47 -7.72
N HIS A 164 10.13 0.58 -8.25
CA HIS A 164 10.09 0.90 -9.67
C HIS A 164 10.99 2.10 -10.02
N ASP A 165 11.95 2.47 -9.16
CA ASP A 165 12.86 3.58 -9.42
C ASP A 165 13.64 3.36 -10.73
N PRO A 166 13.39 4.19 -11.77
CA PRO A 166 14.05 4.03 -13.06
C PRO A 166 15.55 4.41 -13.04
N ASN A 167 16.02 5.04 -11.95
CA ASN A 167 17.42 5.42 -11.78
C ASN A 167 18.28 4.28 -11.21
N LEU A 168 17.67 3.17 -10.78
CA LEU A 168 18.42 2.04 -10.26
C LEU A 168 19.33 1.45 -11.35
N PRO A 169 20.65 1.32 -11.08
CA PRO A 169 21.57 0.74 -12.03
C PRO A 169 21.24 -0.74 -12.26
N ARG A 170 20.99 -1.11 -13.52
CA ARG A 170 20.67 -2.49 -13.92
C ARG A 170 21.89 -3.36 -14.18
N ILE A 171 23.05 -2.72 -14.36
CA ILE A 171 24.35 -3.38 -14.66
C ILE A 171 25.49 -2.63 -13.96
N GLY A 172 26.65 -3.27 -13.85
CA GLY A 172 27.88 -2.65 -13.36
C GLY A 172 28.08 -2.76 -11.84
N PRO A 173 29.20 -2.20 -11.33
CA PRO A 173 29.67 -2.47 -9.95
C PRO A 173 28.73 -1.92 -8.87
N ARG A 174 27.93 -0.91 -9.17
CA ARG A 174 26.99 -0.30 -8.23
C ARG A 174 25.61 -1.00 -8.16
N MET A 175 25.32 -1.91 -9.11
CA MET A 175 24.01 -2.57 -9.18
C MET A 175 23.66 -3.27 -7.86
N LYS A 176 24.57 -4.11 -7.35
CA LYS A 176 24.32 -4.89 -6.13
C LYS A 176 24.04 -4.01 -4.91
N SER A 177 24.86 -2.99 -4.69
CA SER A 177 24.69 -2.09 -3.52
C SER A 177 23.43 -1.24 -3.64
N ALA A 178 23.09 -0.75 -4.83
CA ALA A 178 21.86 0.01 -5.06
C ALA A 178 20.62 -0.86 -4.87
N THR A 179 20.64 -2.09 -5.37
CA THR A 179 19.54 -3.05 -5.18
C THR A 179 19.33 -3.37 -3.70
N LEU A 180 20.40 -3.64 -2.95
CA LEU A 180 20.30 -3.90 -1.51
C LEU A 180 19.77 -2.68 -0.74
N ALA A 181 20.21 -1.47 -1.08
CA ALA A 181 19.70 -0.25 -0.45
C ALA A 181 18.21 -0.03 -0.76
N MET A 182 17.78 -0.26 -1.99
CA MET A 182 16.38 -0.22 -2.40
C MET A 182 15.56 -1.25 -1.63
N GLN A 183 16.00 -2.50 -1.54
CA GLN A 183 15.33 -3.56 -0.80
C GLN A 183 15.17 -3.21 0.68
N GLU A 184 16.23 -2.72 1.34
CA GLU A 184 16.12 -2.33 2.77
C GLU A 184 15.17 -1.16 2.97
N THR A 185 15.15 -0.19 2.05
CA THR A 185 14.17 0.91 2.08
C THR A 185 12.76 0.39 1.93
N ALA A 186 12.51 -0.49 0.95
CA ALA A 186 11.21 -1.13 0.74
C ALA A 186 10.76 -1.93 1.97
N LEU A 187 11.65 -2.74 2.55
CA LEU A 187 11.39 -3.51 3.77
C LEU A 187 11.07 -2.61 4.97
N SER A 188 11.69 -1.42 5.05
CA SER A 188 11.36 -0.45 6.10
C SER A 188 9.91 0.02 6.01
N TYR A 189 9.39 0.22 4.80
CA TYR A 189 7.98 0.56 4.58
C TYR A 189 7.05 -0.60 4.92
N VAL A 190 7.40 -1.84 4.54
CA VAL A 190 6.61 -3.03 4.92
C VAL A 190 6.54 -3.17 6.44
N ARG A 191 7.68 -3.05 7.14
CA ARG A 191 7.72 -3.09 8.61
C ARG A 191 6.86 -2.00 9.25
N THR A 192 6.85 -0.80 8.66
CA THR A 192 6.00 0.31 9.11
C THR A 192 4.52 0.00 8.92
N LEU A 193 4.13 -0.53 7.75
CA LEU A 193 2.75 -0.95 7.47
C LEU A 193 2.27 -2.01 8.47
N VAL A 194 3.10 -3.03 8.75
CA VAL A 194 2.78 -4.06 9.73
C VAL A 194 2.66 -3.46 11.13
N GLY A 195 3.59 -2.58 11.52
CA GLY A 195 3.58 -1.92 12.81
C GLY A 195 2.32 -1.08 13.04
N ILE A 196 1.90 -0.31 12.04
CA ILE A 196 0.63 0.43 12.07
C ILE A 196 -0.55 -0.53 12.19
N ALA A 197 -0.58 -1.60 11.39
CA ALA A 197 -1.69 -2.56 11.37
C ALA A 197 -1.83 -3.35 12.68
N VAL A 198 -0.73 -3.57 13.42
CA VAL A 198 -0.73 -4.24 14.73
C VAL A 198 -1.26 -3.31 15.82
N CYS A 199 -0.86 -2.03 15.79
CA CYS A 199 -1.17 -1.08 16.85
C CYS A 199 -2.56 -0.45 16.76
N ASN A 200 -3.22 -0.53 15.59
CA ASN A 200 -4.52 0.10 15.37
C ASN A 200 -5.58 -0.97 15.01
N LYS A 201 -6.78 -0.84 15.59
CA LYS A 201 -7.89 -1.80 15.37
C LYS A 201 -8.62 -1.57 14.03
N PHE A 202 -7.89 -1.22 12.99
CA PHE A 202 -8.45 -0.95 11.67
C PHE A 202 -8.16 -2.12 10.72
N LEU A 203 -9.16 -2.96 10.48
CA LEU A 203 -9.02 -4.19 9.68
C LEU A 203 -8.46 -3.97 8.26
N PRO A 204 -8.86 -2.94 7.50
CA PRO A 204 -8.31 -2.71 6.17
C PRO A 204 -6.77 -2.53 6.16
N ALA A 205 -6.19 -1.97 7.23
CA ALA A 205 -4.74 -1.85 7.37
C ALA A 205 -4.03 -3.21 7.38
N ARG A 206 -4.63 -4.23 7.99
CA ARG A 206 -4.08 -5.58 8.00
C ARG A 206 -4.03 -6.21 6.61
N PHE A 207 -5.01 -5.93 5.75
CA PHE A 207 -5.00 -6.38 4.35
C PHE A 207 -3.86 -5.74 3.57
N THR A 208 -3.73 -4.42 3.68
CA THR A 208 -2.68 -3.66 2.97
C THR A 208 -1.28 -4.10 3.41
N ALA A 209 -1.07 -4.28 4.73
CA ALA A 209 0.18 -4.78 5.26
C ALA A 209 0.49 -6.21 4.78
N SER A 210 -0.51 -7.10 4.76
CA SER A 210 -0.34 -8.46 4.24
C SER A 210 0.05 -8.48 2.77
N LEU A 211 -0.54 -7.58 1.98
CA LEU A 211 -0.23 -7.45 0.56
C LEU A 211 1.22 -6.97 0.36
N ALA A 212 1.66 -5.99 1.16
CA ALA A 212 3.04 -5.50 1.14
C ALA A 212 4.06 -6.59 1.54
N ILE A 213 3.72 -7.44 2.52
CA ILE A 213 4.55 -8.61 2.90
C ILE A 213 4.74 -9.53 1.70
N ILE A 214 3.66 -9.88 0.99
CA ILE A 214 3.69 -10.80 -0.15
C ILE A 214 4.48 -10.22 -1.32
N ILE A 215 4.37 -8.91 -1.58
CA ILE A 215 5.12 -8.25 -2.65
C ILE A 215 6.63 -8.28 -2.40
N CYS A 216 7.06 -8.23 -1.13
CA CYS A 216 8.46 -8.16 -0.72
C CYS A 216 8.97 -9.45 -0.05
N ASP A 217 8.24 -10.54 -0.13
CA ASP A 217 8.49 -11.79 0.61
C ASP A 217 9.92 -12.33 0.47
N SER A 218 10.45 -12.33 -0.75
CA SER A 218 11.77 -12.85 -1.07
C SER A 218 12.94 -12.05 -0.49
N TRP A 219 12.68 -10.84 0.01
CA TRP A 219 13.72 -9.97 0.57
C TRP A 219 13.89 -10.13 2.08
N PHE A 220 12.92 -10.76 2.77
CA PHE A 220 13.04 -11.08 4.19
C PHE A 220 13.96 -12.30 4.38
N THR A 221 15.12 -12.09 5.00
CA THR A 221 16.14 -13.13 5.20
C THR A 221 16.30 -13.56 6.67
N ASP A 222 15.87 -12.75 7.62
CA ASP A 222 15.91 -13.09 9.05
C ASP A 222 14.75 -14.04 9.39
N ARG A 223 15.09 -15.27 9.81
CA ARG A 223 14.13 -16.31 10.20
C ARG A 223 13.17 -15.87 11.30
N ARG A 224 13.64 -15.12 12.27
CA ARG A 224 12.81 -14.64 13.40
C ARG A 224 11.80 -13.60 12.92
N GLU A 225 12.22 -12.70 12.03
CA GLU A 225 11.33 -11.72 11.41
C GLU A 225 10.29 -12.43 10.50
N GLN A 226 10.69 -13.43 9.73
CA GLN A 226 9.79 -14.26 8.91
C GLN A 226 8.71 -14.95 9.76
N VAL A 227 9.07 -15.49 10.93
CA VAL A 227 8.11 -16.06 11.89
C VAL A 227 7.11 -15.01 12.36
N ALA A 228 7.58 -13.82 12.75
CA ALA A 228 6.71 -12.73 13.20
C ALA A 228 5.74 -12.24 12.10
N LEU A 229 6.19 -12.23 10.84
CA LEU A 229 5.34 -11.91 9.68
C LEU A 229 4.27 -12.99 9.45
N LEU A 230 4.64 -14.25 9.58
CA LEU A 230 3.70 -15.37 9.43
C LEU A 230 2.64 -15.35 10.54
N ASP A 231 3.03 -15.07 11.78
CA ASP A 231 2.10 -14.93 12.90
C ASP A 231 1.14 -13.74 12.69
N PHE A 232 1.65 -12.60 12.18
CA PHE A 232 0.79 -11.49 11.78
C PHE A 232 -0.23 -11.88 10.70
N MET A 233 0.19 -12.66 9.70
CA MET A 233 -0.69 -13.16 8.63
C MET A 233 -1.77 -14.09 9.18
N ARG A 234 -1.41 -15.00 10.10
CA ARG A 234 -2.33 -15.93 10.79
C ARG A 234 -3.35 -15.18 11.62
N ASP A 235 -2.91 -14.22 12.42
CA ASP A 235 -3.81 -13.37 13.19
C ASP A 235 -4.77 -12.57 12.31
N THR A 236 -4.28 -12.07 11.19
CA THR A 236 -5.11 -11.37 10.21
C THR A 236 -6.18 -12.29 9.64
N SER A 237 -5.85 -13.55 9.32
CA SER A 237 -6.81 -14.55 8.84
C SER A 237 -7.89 -14.86 9.87
N ARG A 238 -7.50 -15.02 11.15
CA ARG A 238 -8.44 -15.26 12.25
C ARG A 238 -9.42 -14.10 12.45
N CYS A 239 -8.94 -12.88 12.37
CA CYS A 239 -9.77 -11.68 12.57
C CYS A 239 -10.77 -11.44 11.43
N ASN A 240 -10.44 -11.85 10.19
CA ASN A 240 -11.16 -11.45 8.98
C ASN A 240 -11.91 -12.60 8.30
N GLY A 241 -11.75 -13.85 8.75
CA GLY A 241 -12.32 -15.02 8.09
C GLY A 241 -11.79 -15.28 6.67
N TRP A 242 -10.69 -14.63 6.28
CA TRP A 242 -10.13 -14.77 4.94
C TRP A 242 -9.28 -16.04 4.85
N PRO A 243 -9.54 -16.97 3.92
CA PRO A 243 -8.75 -18.19 3.75
C PRO A 243 -7.37 -17.84 3.16
N ARG A 244 -6.35 -17.81 4.01
CA ARG A 244 -4.96 -17.50 3.61
C ARG A 244 -4.00 -18.67 3.74
N GLN A 245 -4.51 -19.87 3.96
CA GLN A 245 -3.66 -21.07 4.11
C GLN A 245 -2.72 -21.26 2.93
N ASP A 246 -3.20 -20.95 1.71
CA ASP A 246 -2.38 -21.04 0.52
C ASP A 246 -1.31 -19.96 0.44
N ALA A 247 -1.61 -18.73 0.89
CA ALA A 247 -0.62 -17.65 0.96
C ALA A 247 0.46 -17.93 2.02
N GLU A 248 0.07 -18.47 3.19
CA GLU A 248 1.02 -18.89 4.23
C GLU A 248 1.93 -20.01 3.72
N ARG A 249 1.36 -21.03 3.06
CA ARG A 249 2.14 -22.13 2.48
C ARG A 249 3.14 -21.61 1.44
N ALA A 250 2.70 -20.72 0.58
CA ALA A 250 3.55 -20.15 -0.44
C ALA A 250 4.69 -19.29 0.14
N LEU A 251 4.47 -18.54 1.23
CA LEU A 251 5.52 -17.82 1.95
C LEU A 251 6.55 -18.79 2.56
N VAL A 252 6.08 -19.88 3.19
CA VAL A 252 6.92 -20.92 3.76
C VAL A 252 7.80 -21.59 2.70
N GLU A 253 7.22 -21.92 1.54
CA GLU A 253 7.95 -22.46 0.38
C GLU A 253 8.97 -21.44 -0.15
N GLN A 254 8.58 -20.19 -0.33
CA GLN A 254 9.47 -19.11 -0.83
C GLN A 254 10.67 -18.89 0.09
N TRP A 255 10.48 -18.99 1.39
CA TRP A 255 11.56 -18.87 2.37
C TRP A 255 12.38 -20.15 2.55
N GLY A 256 12.04 -21.22 1.83
CA GLY A 256 12.75 -22.49 1.87
C GLY A 256 12.63 -23.22 3.21
N TRP A 257 11.54 -23.01 3.94
CA TRP A 257 11.30 -23.73 5.18
C TRP A 257 10.90 -25.17 4.87
N LYS A 258 11.64 -26.11 5.38
CA LYS A 258 11.24 -27.51 5.32
C LYS A 258 10.04 -27.71 6.25
N GLU A 259 9.00 -28.37 5.76
CA GLU A 259 7.95 -28.92 6.62
C GLU A 259 8.61 -29.89 7.60
N GLU A 260 8.54 -29.59 8.92
CA GLU A 260 8.90 -30.52 9.97
C GLU A 260 7.76 -31.49 10.25
#